data_4da65ae3e0297d487759338b2ad6fe02
#
_entry.id   4da65ae3e0297d487759338b2ad6fe02
#
_cell.length_a   1.000
_cell.length_b   1.000
_cell.length_c   1.000
_cell.angle_alpha   90.00
_cell.angle_beta   90.00
_cell.angle_gamma   90.00
#
_symmetry.space_group_name_H-M   'P 1'
#
loop_
_entity.id
_entity.type
_entity.pdbx_description
1 polymer ?
#
loop_
_entity_poly.entity_id
_entity_poly.type
_entity_poly.pdbx_seq_one_letter_code
_entity_poly.pdbx_strand_id
1 'polypeptide(L)'
;MPLSLPRVALGCMGFGSSRWRSWVLDERESMEILARALELGITFFDTANVYSTGRSERVLGRMLHRAGARERVLIATKFYFPVGEGEMGLSAGNVKASCEASLRRLNIETIDLLQIHLYDEETPVEETMEALARLVREGKVRHLGASNLRAWQLAKMNFTARTNGWPEFETVQAHYNLLYREEERDLLPFCLDRDIAVLPWSPLARGRLARPRAPLSTPRARVDDVADQMYGAPRDEILDVLAEVSDEYGIKPACAALAWLWTRPAVTTPVVGATRLEHIEDALAAAEMSLPDAMLRRLNEAYSPRPYIELPETASNQTVLETIDSRQ
;
A
#
# COMPACT_ATOMS: atom_id res chain seq x y z
N MET A 1 -19.78 7.68 9.32
CA MET A 1 -19.62 8.61 8.16
C MET A 1 -19.06 7.79 7.01
N PRO A 2 -19.43 8.04 5.74
CA PRO A 2 -18.85 7.32 4.61
C PRO A 2 -17.34 7.59 4.53
N LEU A 3 -16.57 6.60 4.06
CA LEU A 3 -15.14 6.74 3.84
C LEU A 3 -14.89 7.70 2.67
N SER A 4 -14.19 8.80 2.94
CA SER A 4 -13.79 9.76 1.90
C SER A 4 -12.28 9.68 1.73
N LEU A 5 -11.83 9.20 0.58
CA LEU A 5 -10.41 8.97 0.30
C LEU A 5 -9.84 10.11 -0.55
N PRO A 6 -8.69 10.71 -0.14
CA PRO A 6 -7.94 11.64 -0.96
C PRO A 6 -7.35 10.94 -2.18
N ARG A 7 -6.98 11.70 -3.21
CA ARG A 7 -6.40 11.13 -4.43
C ARG A 7 -5.05 10.44 -4.22
N VAL A 8 -4.27 10.85 -3.22
CA VAL A 8 -2.92 10.30 -2.93
C VAL A 8 -2.84 9.87 -1.48
N ALA A 9 -2.34 8.66 -1.24
CA ALA A 9 -1.91 8.20 0.08
C ALA A 9 -0.39 8.12 0.16
N LEU A 10 0.20 8.53 1.29
CA LEU A 10 1.62 8.33 1.56
C LEU A 10 1.85 6.97 2.23
N GLY A 11 2.57 6.08 1.53
CA GLY A 11 2.98 4.78 2.06
C GLY A 11 4.18 4.89 3.00
N CYS A 12 4.01 4.42 4.23
CA CYS A 12 5.00 4.56 5.31
C CYS A 12 5.95 3.36 5.46
N MET A 13 6.00 2.42 4.51
CA MET A 13 6.94 1.29 4.54
C MET A 13 8.41 1.73 4.57
N GLY A 14 8.70 2.89 3.98
CA GLY A 14 10.05 3.48 3.94
C GLY A 14 10.49 4.16 5.23
N PHE A 15 9.70 4.13 6.30
CA PHE A 15 9.95 4.87 7.53
C PHE A 15 10.16 3.96 8.73
N GLY A 16 11.13 4.30 9.59
CA GLY A 16 11.31 3.62 10.88
C GLY A 16 12.74 3.30 11.23
N SER A 17 13.39 2.33 10.60
CA SER A 17 14.76 1.92 10.96
C SER A 17 15.50 1.26 9.80
N SER A 18 16.67 1.77 9.47
CA SER A 18 17.60 1.17 8.50
C SER A 18 18.15 -0.20 8.94
N ARG A 19 17.97 -0.58 10.21
CA ARG A 19 18.31 -1.94 10.68
C ARG A 19 17.33 -3.00 10.18
N TRP A 20 16.09 -2.61 9.87
CA TRP A 20 15.12 -3.52 9.28
C TRP A 20 15.41 -3.75 7.78
N ARG A 21 15.65 -2.66 7.04
CA ARG A 21 16.11 -2.69 5.65
C ARG A 21 16.97 -1.45 5.40
N SER A 22 18.13 -1.61 4.76
CA SER A 22 19.12 -0.54 4.61
C SER A 22 18.64 0.72 3.89
N TRP A 23 17.56 0.63 3.11
CA TRP A 23 16.95 1.76 2.41
C TRP A 23 15.83 2.47 3.18
N VAL A 24 15.45 1.95 4.35
CA VAL A 24 14.45 2.58 5.21
C VAL A 24 15.07 3.75 5.95
N LEU A 25 14.40 4.88 5.91
CA LEU A 25 14.81 6.10 6.59
C LEU A 25 14.74 5.91 8.12
N ASP A 26 15.68 6.51 8.81
CA ASP A 26 15.63 6.56 10.27
C ASP A 26 14.46 7.43 10.77
N GLU A 27 14.30 7.51 12.08
CA GLU A 27 13.19 8.28 12.67
C GLU A 27 13.26 9.75 12.34
N ARG A 28 14.47 10.38 12.39
CA ARG A 28 14.64 11.81 12.14
C ARG A 28 14.29 12.14 10.69
N GLU A 29 14.87 11.42 9.74
CA GLU A 29 14.60 11.58 8.30
C GLU A 29 13.13 11.31 7.97
N SER A 30 12.54 10.27 8.58
CA SER A 30 11.12 9.93 8.40
C SER A 30 10.20 11.06 8.88
N MET A 31 10.51 11.66 10.05
CA MET A 31 9.74 12.77 10.60
C MET A 31 9.77 14.00 9.69
N GLU A 32 10.91 14.31 9.07
CA GLU A 32 11.05 15.43 8.13
C GLU A 32 10.17 15.22 6.89
N ILE A 33 10.20 14.03 6.29
CA ILE A 33 9.36 13.68 5.12
C ILE A 33 7.87 13.71 5.47
N LEU A 34 7.49 13.12 6.60
CA LEU A 34 6.08 13.06 7.04
C LEU A 34 5.51 14.45 7.35
N ALA A 35 6.29 15.29 8.03
CA ALA A 35 5.87 16.68 8.34
C ALA A 35 5.68 17.48 7.05
N ARG A 36 6.62 17.37 6.11
CA ARG A 36 6.51 18.04 4.83
C ARG A 36 5.35 17.54 3.98
N ALA A 37 5.08 16.23 4.01
CA ALA A 37 3.92 15.64 3.33
C ALA A 37 2.60 16.28 3.85
N LEU A 38 2.47 16.42 5.17
CA LEU A 38 1.32 17.06 5.79
C LEU A 38 1.18 18.54 5.37
N GLU A 39 2.29 19.29 5.31
CA GLU A 39 2.31 20.68 4.85
C GLU A 39 1.89 20.81 3.37
N LEU A 40 2.27 19.84 2.53
CA LEU A 40 1.88 19.75 1.12
C LEU A 40 0.44 19.28 0.90
N GLY A 41 -0.32 18.99 1.96
CA GLY A 41 -1.72 18.61 1.89
C GLY A 41 -1.98 17.10 1.80
N ILE A 42 -0.99 16.26 2.04
CA ILE A 42 -1.25 14.81 2.20
C ILE A 42 -2.02 14.60 3.51
N THR A 43 -3.20 14.01 3.38
CA THR A 43 -4.10 13.74 4.51
C THR A 43 -4.39 12.24 4.68
N PHE A 44 -3.77 11.37 3.91
CA PHE A 44 -3.91 9.93 4.05
C PHE A 44 -2.55 9.25 4.17
N PHE A 45 -2.32 8.56 5.28
CA PHE A 45 -1.09 7.83 5.59
C PHE A 45 -1.38 6.35 5.74
N ASP A 46 -0.67 5.53 4.97
CA ASP A 46 -0.80 4.07 4.96
C ASP A 46 0.43 3.41 5.56
N THR A 47 0.24 2.64 6.62
CA THR A 47 1.30 1.86 7.29
C THR A 47 0.91 0.39 7.46
N ALA A 48 1.67 -0.38 8.23
CA ALA A 48 1.34 -1.73 8.66
C ALA A 48 2.08 -2.07 9.96
N ASN A 49 1.55 -3.03 10.72
CA ASN A 49 2.15 -3.51 11.95
C ASN A 49 3.58 -4.02 11.74
N VAL A 50 3.83 -4.73 10.63
CA VAL A 50 5.12 -5.35 10.32
C VAL A 50 6.19 -4.35 9.84
N TYR A 51 5.82 -3.16 9.36
CA TYR A 51 6.78 -2.20 8.81
C TYR A 51 7.77 -1.73 9.89
N SER A 52 9.05 -2.01 9.65
CA SER A 52 10.12 -1.79 10.62
C SER A 52 9.80 -2.36 12.02
N THR A 53 9.13 -3.54 12.07
CA THR A 53 8.70 -4.19 13.31
C THR A 53 7.89 -3.24 14.24
N GLY A 54 6.92 -2.54 13.65
CA GLY A 54 6.04 -1.57 14.32
C GLY A 54 6.64 -0.19 14.53
N ARG A 55 7.89 0.07 14.10
CA ARG A 55 8.50 1.41 14.23
C ARG A 55 7.87 2.41 13.27
N SER A 56 7.42 1.97 12.09
CA SER A 56 6.71 2.84 11.14
C SER A 56 5.47 3.48 11.78
N GLU A 57 4.64 2.68 12.46
CA GLU A 57 3.47 3.17 13.20
C GLU A 57 3.87 4.15 14.33
N ARG A 58 4.93 3.84 15.09
CA ARG A 58 5.42 4.72 16.18
C ARG A 58 5.91 6.08 15.65
N VAL A 59 6.62 6.09 14.52
CA VAL A 59 7.13 7.32 13.89
C VAL A 59 5.96 8.15 13.39
N LEU A 60 5.01 7.54 12.68
CA LEU A 60 3.80 8.21 12.20
C LEU A 60 3.00 8.80 13.36
N GLY A 61 2.70 8.03 14.40
CA GLY A 61 1.95 8.49 15.56
C GLY A 61 2.62 9.68 16.26
N ARG A 62 3.95 9.62 16.46
CA ARG A 62 4.71 10.74 17.04
C ARG A 62 4.67 12.00 16.19
N MET A 63 4.79 11.87 14.87
CA MET A 63 4.69 13.00 13.95
C MET A 63 3.32 13.66 14.06
N LEU A 64 2.25 12.87 13.96
CA LEU A 64 0.88 13.39 14.02
C LEU A 64 0.56 14.04 15.35
N HIS A 65 1.04 13.48 16.46
CA HIS A 65 0.89 14.07 17.78
C HIS A 65 1.62 15.43 17.88
N ARG A 66 2.88 15.51 17.45
CA ARG A 66 3.65 16.77 17.44
C ARG A 66 3.02 17.83 16.56
N ALA A 67 2.45 17.46 15.43
CA ALA A 67 1.79 18.38 14.50
C ALA A 67 0.35 18.74 14.90
N GLY A 68 -0.22 18.13 15.96
CA GLY A 68 -1.64 18.28 16.30
C GLY A 68 -2.58 17.95 15.13
N ALA A 69 -2.22 16.93 14.32
CA ALA A 69 -2.85 16.70 13.03
C ALA A 69 -3.81 15.51 12.99
N ARG A 70 -3.98 14.76 14.11
CA ARG A 70 -4.77 13.51 14.13
C ARG A 70 -6.15 13.66 13.49
N GLU A 71 -6.87 14.71 13.83
CA GLU A 71 -8.25 14.91 13.38
C GLU A 71 -8.38 15.37 11.90
N ARG A 72 -7.25 15.70 11.27
CA ARG A 72 -7.20 16.20 9.89
C ARG A 72 -6.74 15.15 8.89
N VAL A 73 -6.43 13.93 9.37
CA VAL A 73 -5.84 12.88 8.54
C VAL A 73 -6.55 11.55 8.70
N LEU A 74 -6.48 10.73 7.66
CA LEU A 74 -6.84 9.32 7.68
C LEU A 74 -5.58 8.49 7.92
N ILE A 75 -5.67 7.52 8.82
CA ILE A 75 -4.61 6.56 9.11
C ILE A 75 -5.12 5.17 8.74
N ALA A 76 -4.44 4.56 7.76
CA ALA A 76 -4.60 3.15 7.47
C ALA A 76 -3.44 2.35 8.07
N THR A 77 -3.74 1.22 8.68
CA THR A 77 -2.74 0.22 9.05
C THR A 77 -3.22 -1.18 8.69
N LYS A 78 -2.30 -2.14 8.66
CA LYS A 78 -2.55 -3.51 8.25
C LYS A 78 -2.00 -4.48 9.28
N PHE A 79 -2.61 -5.66 9.34
CA PHE A 79 -2.12 -6.77 10.17
C PHE A 79 -2.32 -8.11 9.44
N TYR A 80 -1.50 -9.05 9.71
CA TYR A 80 -1.48 -10.46 9.35
C TYR A 80 -0.18 -11.08 9.89
N PHE A 81 0.95 -10.44 9.57
CA PHE A 81 2.29 -10.89 9.94
C PHE A 81 2.58 -10.62 11.41
N PRO A 82 3.32 -11.51 12.08
CA PRO A 82 3.69 -11.33 13.47
C PRO A 82 4.59 -10.10 13.67
N VAL A 83 4.48 -9.50 14.84
CA VAL A 83 5.40 -8.46 15.33
C VAL A 83 5.93 -8.89 16.70
N GLY A 84 7.20 -9.21 16.77
CA GLY A 84 7.78 -9.83 17.96
C GLY A 84 7.20 -11.25 18.20
N GLU A 85 6.73 -11.51 19.41
CA GLU A 85 6.10 -12.79 19.81
C GLU A 85 4.62 -12.90 19.40
N GLY A 86 4.12 -11.98 18.53
CA GLY A 86 2.74 -12.01 18.04
C GLY A 86 2.47 -13.19 17.12
N GLU A 87 1.20 -13.51 16.95
CA GLU A 87 0.74 -14.56 16.05
C GLU A 87 0.63 -14.07 14.61
N MET A 88 0.70 -15.01 13.65
CA MET A 88 0.39 -14.79 12.25
C MET A 88 -1.08 -15.14 11.98
N GLY A 89 -1.68 -14.54 10.96
CA GLY A 89 -3.01 -14.90 10.47
C GLY A 89 -4.13 -13.99 10.96
N LEU A 90 -5.37 -14.45 10.78
CA LEU A 90 -6.59 -13.67 10.98
C LEU A 90 -7.52 -14.27 12.05
N SER A 91 -6.99 -15.10 12.98
CA SER A 91 -7.78 -15.59 14.11
C SER A 91 -8.39 -14.43 14.92
N ALA A 92 -9.54 -14.64 15.54
CA ALA A 92 -10.20 -13.61 16.35
C ALA A 92 -9.29 -13.04 17.44
N GLY A 93 -8.42 -13.88 18.02
CA GLY A 93 -7.41 -13.48 18.99
C GLY A 93 -6.38 -12.52 18.39
N ASN A 94 -5.83 -12.87 17.23
CA ASN A 94 -4.83 -12.04 16.54
C ASN A 94 -5.43 -10.74 15.99
N VAL A 95 -6.64 -10.77 15.43
CA VAL A 95 -7.37 -9.56 15.00
C VAL A 95 -7.43 -8.53 16.11
N LYS A 96 -7.87 -8.94 17.30
CA LYS A 96 -7.98 -8.06 18.47
C LYS A 96 -6.62 -7.58 18.95
N ALA A 97 -5.67 -8.52 19.16
CA ALA A 97 -4.35 -8.21 19.71
C ALA A 97 -3.56 -7.26 18.79
N SER A 98 -3.60 -7.52 17.47
CA SER A 98 -2.94 -6.70 16.45
C SER A 98 -3.51 -5.30 16.37
N CYS A 99 -4.84 -5.14 16.39
CA CYS A 99 -5.50 -3.84 16.39
C CYS A 99 -5.10 -3.02 17.63
N GLU A 100 -5.22 -3.60 18.82
CA GLU A 100 -4.86 -2.93 20.08
C GLU A 100 -3.37 -2.58 20.15
N ALA A 101 -2.50 -3.43 19.63
CA ALA A 101 -1.08 -3.14 19.55
C ALA A 101 -0.78 -1.99 18.57
N SER A 102 -1.48 -1.91 17.42
CA SER A 102 -1.36 -0.81 16.45
C SER A 102 -1.87 0.50 17.03
N LEU A 103 -3.01 0.52 17.73
CA LEU A 103 -3.52 1.68 18.44
C LEU A 103 -2.49 2.23 19.43
N ARG A 104 -1.85 1.34 20.24
CA ARG A 104 -0.80 1.74 21.17
C ARG A 104 0.45 2.31 20.46
N ARG A 105 0.90 1.69 19.34
CA ARG A 105 2.08 2.15 18.60
C ARG A 105 1.83 3.48 17.89
N LEU A 106 0.66 3.66 17.31
CA LEU A 106 0.21 4.91 16.67
C LEU A 106 -0.11 6.00 17.71
N ASN A 107 -0.36 5.62 18.96
CA ASN A 107 -0.81 6.50 20.05
C ASN A 107 -2.12 7.23 19.69
N ILE A 108 -3.12 6.47 19.24
CA ILE A 108 -4.46 6.94 18.86
C ILE A 108 -5.51 6.02 19.47
N GLU A 109 -6.73 6.52 19.63
CA GLU A 109 -7.86 5.77 20.16
C GLU A 109 -8.62 4.99 19.08
N THR A 110 -8.61 5.49 17.85
CA THR A 110 -9.36 4.90 16.73
C THR A 110 -8.50 4.88 15.45
N ILE A 111 -8.44 3.74 14.78
CA ILE A 111 -7.87 3.58 13.43
C ILE A 111 -8.96 3.94 12.41
N ASP A 112 -8.62 4.78 11.42
CA ASP A 112 -9.60 5.16 10.40
C ASP A 112 -9.88 4.02 9.42
N LEU A 113 -8.84 3.31 8.95
CA LEU A 113 -8.95 2.17 8.05
C LEU A 113 -8.06 1.01 8.53
N LEU A 114 -8.66 -0.06 9.03
CA LEU A 114 -7.94 -1.28 9.37
C LEU A 114 -8.04 -2.28 8.22
N GLN A 115 -6.90 -2.73 7.72
CA GLN A 115 -6.82 -3.65 6.59
C GLN A 115 -6.27 -5.01 7.02
N ILE A 116 -6.84 -6.10 6.52
CA ILE A 116 -6.12 -7.38 6.51
C ILE A 116 -5.02 -7.30 5.45
N HIS A 117 -3.81 -7.80 5.77
CA HIS A 117 -2.66 -7.67 4.88
C HIS A 117 -2.62 -8.76 3.80
N LEU A 118 -3.10 -9.97 4.14
CA LEU A 118 -3.27 -11.13 3.26
C LEU A 118 -4.55 -11.88 3.64
N TYR A 119 -5.01 -12.72 2.73
CA TYR A 119 -6.04 -13.72 3.01
C TYR A 119 -5.45 -14.84 3.89
N ASP A 120 -6.23 -15.35 4.83
CA ASP A 120 -5.87 -16.47 5.69
C ASP A 120 -6.69 -17.69 5.30
N GLU A 121 -6.03 -18.74 4.82
CA GLU A 121 -6.68 -19.98 4.42
C GLU A 121 -7.01 -20.89 5.62
N GLU A 122 -6.32 -20.70 6.75
CA GLU A 122 -6.45 -21.53 7.94
C GLU A 122 -7.61 -21.05 8.85
N THR A 123 -7.89 -19.75 8.87
CA THR A 123 -8.94 -19.18 9.73
C THR A 123 -10.28 -19.12 8.98
N PRO A 124 -11.38 -19.64 9.58
CA PRO A 124 -12.72 -19.48 9.01
C PRO A 124 -13.05 -18.00 8.76
N VAL A 125 -13.60 -17.69 7.59
CA VAL A 125 -13.92 -16.31 7.19
C VAL A 125 -14.90 -15.66 8.17
N GLU A 126 -15.85 -16.44 8.69
CA GLU A 126 -16.84 -16.00 9.68
C GLU A 126 -16.16 -15.50 10.95
N GLU A 127 -15.15 -16.22 11.45
CA GLU A 127 -14.40 -15.84 12.66
C GLU A 127 -13.69 -14.50 12.46
N THR A 128 -12.99 -14.36 11.34
CA THR A 128 -12.28 -13.11 10.99
C THR A 128 -13.24 -11.94 10.88
N MET A 129 -14.34 -12.11 10.11
CA MET A 129 -15.28 -11.00 9.86
C MET A 129 -16.05 -10.61 11.11
N GLU A 130 -16.41 -11.57 11.97
CA GLU A 130 -17.04 -11.27 13.26
C GLU A 130 -16.10 -10.48 14.18
N ALA A 131 -14.82 -10.89 14.25
CA ALA A 131 -13.82 -10.19 15.06
C ALA A 131 -13.60 -8.74 14.57
N LEU A 132 -13.51 -8.53 13.25
CA LEU A 132 -13.42 -7.19 12.66
C LEU A 132 -14.67 -6.35 12.95
N ALA A 133 -15.86 -6.93 12.81
CA ALA A 133 -17.12 -6.26 13.13
C ALA A 133 -17.19 -5.84 14.61
N ARG A 134 -16.62 -6.63 15.51
CA ARG A 134 -16.51 -6.29 16.93
C ARG A 134 -15.65 -5.04 17.15
N LEU A 135 -14.49 -4.93 16.47
CA LEU A 135 -13.63 -3.75 16.58
C LEU A 135 -14.32 -2.47 16.10
N VAL A 136 -15.13 -2.57 15.04
CA VAL A 136 -15.96 -1.45 14.57
C VAL A 136 -17.02 -1.06 15.60
N ARG A 137 -17.73 -2.02 16.16
CA ARG A 137 -18.75 -1.78 17.23
C ARG A 137 -18.14 -1.19 18.50
N GLU A 138 -16.89 -1.57 18.82
CA GLU A 138 -16.14 -1.01 19.96
C GLU A 138 -15.58 0.40 19.68
N GLY A 139 -15.73 0.93 18.47
CA GLY A 139 -15.20 2.24 18.06
C GLY A 139 -13.69 2.29 17.91
N LYS A 140 -13.01 1.15 17.95
CA LYS A 140 -11.55 1.06 17.75
C LYS A 140 -11.16 1.23 16.29
N VAL A 141 -12.07 0.93 15.37
CA VAL A 141 -11.89 0.98 13.92
C VAL A 141 -13.11 1.67 13.29
N ARG A 142 -12.88 2.57 12.33
CA ARG A 142 -13.98 3.23 11.60
C ARG A 142 -14.37 2.45 10.35
N HIS A 143 -13.39 2.05 9.54
CA HIS A 143 -13.58 1.41 8.25
C HIS A 143 -12.71 0.17 8.11
N LEU A 144 -13.19 -0.80 7.34
CA LEU A 144 -12.48 -2.04 7.05
C LEU A 144 -11.99 -2.08 5.61
N GLY A 145 -10.82 -2.65 5.41
CA GLY A 145 -10.26 -2.89 4.10
C GLY A 145 -9.50 -4.22 4.02
N ALA A 146 -9.16 -4.60 2.82
CA ALA A 146 -8.37 -5.78 2.54
C ALA A 146 -7.12 -5.40 1.72
N SER A 147 -6.11 -6.26 1.73
CA SER A 147 -4.94 -6.12 0.87
C SER A 147 -4.53 -7.48 0.31
N ASN A 148 -4.09 -7.48 -0.97
CA ASN A 148 -3.59 -8.67 -1.66
C ASN A 148 -4.59 -9.85 -1.71
N LEU A 149 -5.86 -9.56 -1.89
CA LEU A 149 -6.91 -10.56 -2.09
C LEU A 149 -7.23 -10.70 -3.58
N ARG A 150 -7.55 -11.92 -3.99
CA ARG A 150 -8.19 -12.19 -5.27
C ARG A 150 -9.67 -11.78 -5.20
N ALA A 151 -10.28 -11.51 -6.36
CA ALA A 151 -11.69 -11.11 -6.43
C ALA A 151 -12.62 -12.08 -5.69
N TRP A 152 -12.43 -13.41 -5.85
CA TRP A 152 -13.27 -14.41 -5.18
C TRP A 152 -13.11 -14.42 -3.65
N GLN A 153 -11.90 -14.14 -3.12
CA GLN A 153 -11.63 -14.04 -1.68
C GLN A 153 -12.35 -12.84 -1.09
N LEU A 154 -12.20 -11.67 -1.74
CA LEU A 154 -12.88 -10.44 -1.34
C LEU A 154 -14.41 -10.60 -1.41
N ALA A 155 -14.92 -11.22 -2.48
CA ALA A 155 -16.34 -11.53 -2.64
C ALA A 155 -16.85 -12.43 -1.52
N LYS A 156 -16.12 -13.52 -1.19
CA LYS A 156 -16.48 -14.45 -0.12
C LYS A 156 -16.58 -13.74 1.23
N MET A 157 -15.56 -12.92 1.57
CA MET A 157 -15.52 -12.22 2.86
C MET A 157 -16.64 -11.18 2.96
N ASN A 158 -16.87 -10.37 1.92
CA ASN A 158 -17.95 -9.38 1.92
C ASN A 158 -19.34 -10.03 1.90
N PHE A 159 -19.52 -11.15 1.18
CA PHE A 159 -20.78 -11.89 1.22
C PHE A 159 -21.07 -12.43 2.63
N THR A 160 -20.06 -13.00 3.29
CA THR A 160 -20.17 -13.46 4.69
C THR A 160 -20.54 -12.31 5.64
N ALA A 161 -19.86 -11.16 5.50
CA ALA A 161 -20.19 -9.98 6.30
C ALA A 161 -21.63 -9.53 6.09
N ARG A 162 -22.05 -9.38 4.83
CA ARG A 162 -23.42 -8.95 4.47
C ARG A 162 -24.49 -9.88 5.01
N THR A 163 -24.29 -11.19 4.88
CA THR A 163 -25.25 -12.21 5.34
C THR A 163 -25.45 -12.16 6.85
N ASN A 164 -24.41 -11.77 7.61
CA ASN A 164 -24.46 -11.67 9.06
C ASN A 164 -24.73 -10.24 9.57
N GLY A 165 -24.98 -9.28 8.69
CA GLY A 165 -25.20 -7.88 9.07
C GLY A 165 -23.96 -7.19 9.66
N TRP A 166 -22.77 -7.63 9.26
CA TRP A 166 -21.48 -7.06 9.65
C TRP A 166 -20.99 -6.04 8.62
N PRO A 167 -20.07 -5.11 9.03
CA PRO A 167 -19.38 -4.24 8.08
C PRO A 167 -18.60 -5.03 7.04
N GLU A 168 -18.71 -4.60 5.78
CA GLU A 168 -17.97 -5.15 4.65
C GLU A 168 -16.62 -4.41 4.48
N PHE A 169 -15.70 -4.98 3.69
CA PHE A 169 -14.52 -4.23 3.23
C PHE A 169 -14.95 -3.17 2.22
N GLU A 170 -14.61 -1.93 2.51
CA GLU A 170 -14.88 -0.76 1.66
C GLU A 170 -13.71 -0.47 0.70
N THR A 171 -12.54 -1.05 0.97
CA THR A 171 -11.33 -0.85 0.16
C THR A 171 -10.58 -2.15 -0.08
N VAL A 172 -9.86 -2.21 -1.20
CA VAL A 172 -8.83 -3.21 -1.44
C VAL A 172 -7.52 -2.56 -1.87
N GLN A 173 -6.44 -2.89 -1.17
CA GLN A 173 -5.10 -2.45 -1.54
C GLN A 173 -4.45 -3.55 -2.39
N ALA A 174 -4.26 -3.29 -3.71
CA ALA A 174 -3.85 -4.26 -4.70
C ALA A 174 -2.50 -3.90 -5.34
N HIS A 175 -1.75 -4.92 -5.77
CA HIS A 175 -0.58 -4.74 -6.62
C HIS A 175 -1.03 -4.32 -8.01
N TYR A 176 -0.92 -3.03 -8.32
CA TYR A 176 -1.36 -2.52 -9.61
C TYR A 176 -0.53 -1.32 -10.05
N ASN A 177 0.04 -1.40 -11.24
CA ASN A 177 0.80 -0.33 -11.87
C ASN A 177 0.98 -0.61 -13.37
N LEU A 178 1.64 0.29 -14.08
CA LEU A 178 1.82 0.19 -15.52
C LEU A 178 2.58 -1.07 -15.98
N LEU A 179 3.45 -1.65 -15.12
CA LEU A 179 4.16 -2.92 -15.39
C LEU A 179 3.40 -4.18 -14.97
N TYR A 180 2.37 -4.06 -14.14
CA TYR A 180 1.60 -5.19 -13.65
C TYR A 180 0.12 -4.81 -13.60
N ARG A 181 -0.66 -5.39 -14.54
CA ARG A 181 -2.06 -5.05 -14.77
C ARG A 181 -3.01 -6.24 -14.67
N GLU A 182 -2.57 -7.34 -14.04
CA GLU A 182 -3.36 -8.58 -14.01
C GLU A 182 -4.65 -8.44 -13.20
N GLU A 183 -4.72 -7.47 -12.30
CA GLU A 183 -5.93 -7.14 -11.54
C GLU A 183 -7.08 -6.61 -12.43
N GLU A 184 -6.77 -6.18 -13.66
CA GLU A 184 -7.79 -5.80 -14.67
C GLU A 184 -8.65 -6.98 -15.14
N ARG A 185 -8.24 -8.23 -14.88
CA ARG A 185 -8.96 -9.44 -15.32
C ARG A 185 -10.23 -9.68 -14.52
N ASP A 186 -10.18 -9.49 -13.20
CA ASP A 186 -11.28 -9.81 -12.30
C ASP A 186 -11.43 -8.84 -11.12
N LEU A 187 -10.35 -8.51 -10.40
CA LEU A 187 -10.44 -7.73 -9.17
C LEU A 187 -10.94 -6.30 -9.42
N LEU A 188 -10.38 -5.59 -10.40
CA LEU A 188 -10.80 -4.22 -10.69
C LEU A 188 -12.25 -4.14 -11.19
N PRO A 189 -12.70 -4.99 -12.15
CA PRO A 189 -14.11 -5.06 -12.53
C PRO A 189 -15.03 -5.38 -11.37
N PHE A 190 -14.66 -6.32 -10.50
CA PHE A 190 -15.43 -6.65 -9.31
C PHE A 190 -15.55 -5.46 -8.35
N CYS A 191 -14.44 -4.76 -8.10
CA CYS A 191 -14.44 -3.59 -7.22
C CYS A 191 -15.32 -2.46 -7.77
N LEU A 192 -15.26 -2.23 -9.09
CA LEU A 192 -16.10 -1.23 -9.75
C LEU A 192 -17.60 -1.57 -9.66
N ASP A 193 -17.98 -2.86 -9.83
CA ASP A 193 -19.36 -3.33 -9.69
C ASP A 193 -19.89 -3.21 -8.26
N ARG A 194 -19.01 -3.24 -7.27
CA ARG A 194 -19.37 -3.26 -5.83
C ARG A 194 -19.05 -1.96 -5.09
N ASP A 195 -18.65 -0.91 -5.79
CA ASP A 195 -18.24 0.37 -5.20
C ASP A 195 -17.13 0.21 -4.14
N ILE A 196 -16.20 -0.74 -4.34
CA ILE A 196 -15.04 -0.95 -3.48
C ILE A 196 -13.88 -0.11 -4.00
N ALA A 197 -13.33 0.75 -3.17
CA ALA A 197 -12.23 1.61 -3.55
C ALA A 197 -10.93 0.82 -3.72
N VAL A 198 -10.24 0.98 -4.84
CA VAL A 198 -8.94 0.34 -5.10
C VAL A 198 -7.80 1.28 -4.76
N LEU A 199 -6.87 0.78 -3.94
CA LEU A 199 -5.66 1.48 -3.49
C LEU A 199 -4.42 0.78 -4.06
N PRO A 200 -3.92 1.16 -5.25
CA PRO A 200 -2.72 0.55 -5.82
C PRO A 200 -1.49 0.72 -4.93
N TRP A 201 -0.85 -0.39 -4.53
CA TRP A 201 0.48 -0.32 -3.92
C TRP A 201 1.58 -0.58 -4.95
N SER A 202 2.80 -0.10 -4.66
CA SER A 202 3.92 -0.05 -5.61
C SER A 202 3.54 0.61 -6.95
N PRO A 203 2.90 1.78 -6.94
CA PRO A 203 2.41 2.44 -8.15
C PRO A 203 3.52 2.78 -9.15
N LEU A 204 4.76 2.90 -8.69
CA LEU A 204 5.96 3.11 -9.51
C LEU A 204 6.82 1.85 -9.67
N ALA A 205 6.25 0.65 -9.47
CA ALA A 205 6.97 -0.63 -9.62
C ALA A 205 8.34 -0.61 -8.91
N ARG A 206 8.36 -0.19 -7.64
CA ARG A 206 9.57 -0.08 -6.81
C ARG A 206 10.67 0.80 -7.43
N GLY A 207 10.28 1.81 -8.23
CA GLY A 207 11.16 2.80 -8.86
C GLY A 207 11.51 2.49 -10.32
N ARG A 208 11.12 1.35 -10.90
CA ARG A 208 11.37 1.01 -12.31
C ARG A 208 10.66 1.98 -13.25
N LEU A 209 9.43 2.35 -12.94
CA LEU A 209 8.66 3.31 -13.74
C LEU A 209 9.12 4.76 -13.56
N ALA A 210 9.84 5.07 -12.49
CA ALA A 210 10.40 6.41 -12.31
C ALA A 210 11.68 6.65 -13.13
N ARG A 211 12.38 5.58 -13.52
CA ARG A 211 13.66 5.65 -14.26
C ARG A 211 13.75 4.51 -15.27
N PRO A 212 12.91 4.50 -16.30
CA PRO A 212 12.74 3.34 -17.19
C PRO A 212 14.01 2.94 -17.96
N ARG A 213 14.91 3.90 -18.29
CA ARG A 213 16.15 3.63 -19.01
C ARG A 213 17.40 3.62 -18.13
N ALA A 214 17.31 4.02 -16.87
CA ALA A 214 18.47 4.12 -16.01
C ALA A 214 18.74 2.82 -15.26
N PRO A 215 20.00 2.47 -14.98
CA PRO A 215 20.31 1.40 -14.05
C PRO A 215 19.66 1.67 -12.69
N LEU A 216 19.12 0.64 -12.08
CA LEU A 216 18.52 0.72 -10.74
C LEU A 216 19.66 0.86 -9.70
N SER A 217 20.15 2.08 -9.51
CA SER A 217 21.29 2.40 -8.63
C SER A 217 20.89 2.93 -7.25
N THR A 218 19.58 2.96 -6.94
CA THR A 218 19.12 3.44 -5.63
C THR A 218 19.50 2.48 -4.50
N PRO A 219 19.66 2.94 -3.25
CA PRO A 219 19.92 2.06 -2.11
C PRO A 219 18.93 0.90 -2.01
N ARG A 220 17.65 1.15 -2.30
CA ARG A 220 16.61 0.11 -2.34
C ARG A 220 16.85 -0.90 -3.46
N ALA A 221 17.11 -0.43 -4.67
CA ALA A 221 17.26 -1.29 -5.84
C ALA A 221 18.43 -2.27 -5.73
N ARG A 222 19.45 -1.97 -4.91
CA ARG A 222 20.63 -2.83 -4.69
C ARG A 222 20.34 -4.04 -3.78
N VAL A 223 19.24 -4.01 -3.03
CA VAL A 223 18.92 -5.00 -1.97
C VAL A 223 17.45 -5.43 -1.98
N ASP A 224 16.68 -5.03 -3.00
CA ASP A 224 15.26 -5.35 -3.11
C ASP A 224 15.03 -6.53 -4.06
N ASP A 225 15.41 -7.73 -3.62
CA ASP A 225 15.23 -8.99 -4.37
C ASP A 225 13.77 -9.24 -4.76
N VAL A 226 12.82 -8.67 -3.99
CA VAL A 226 11.39 -8.75 -4.29
C VAL A 226 11.05 -8.03 -5.60
N ALA A 227 11.76 -6.94 -5.94
CA ALA A 227 11.52 -6.24 -7.20
C ALA A 227 11.88 -7.11 -8.41
N ASP A 228 12.96 -7.89 -8.31
CA ASP A 228 13.40 -8.78 -9.38
C ASP A 228 12.49 -10.00 -9.53
N GLN A 229 12.00 -10.54 -8.41
CA GLN A 229 11.00 -11.61 -8.41
C GLN A 229 9.67 -11.16 -9.03
N MET A 230 9.22 -9.93 -8.73
CA MET A 230 7.92 -9.42 -9.19
C MET A 230 7.94 -8.98 -10.65
N TYR A 231 9.00 -8.37 -11.12
CA TYR A 231 9.03 -7.72 -12.43
C TYR A 231 10.00 -8.36 -13.44
N GLY A 232 10.81 -9.35 -13.01
CA GLY A 232 11.76 -10.04 -13.86
C GLY A 232 12.90 -9.15 -14.37
N ALA A 233 13.46 -9.49 -15.54
CA ALA A 233 14.58 -8.78 -16.13
C ALA A 233 14.26 -7.29 -16.44
N PRO A 234 15.27 -6.40 -16.41
CA PRO A 234 15.06 -4.94 -16.50
C PRO A 234 14.55 -4.42 -17.85
N ARG A 235 14.50 -5.24 -18.90
CA ARG A 235 14.00 -4.83 -20.22
C ARG A 235 12.56 -5.30 -20.40
N ASP A 236 11.68 -4.33 -20.47
CA ASP A 236 10.27 -4.48 -20.74
C ASP A 236 9.88 -3.39 -21.74
N GLU A 237 9.22 -3.77 -22.84
CA GLU A 237 8.84 -2.84 -23.92
C GLU A 237 8.10 -1.61 -23.38
N ILE A 238 7.28 -1.80 -22.36
CA ILE A 238 6.54 -0.69 -21.75
C ILE A 238 7.45 0.33 -21.06
N LEU A 239 8.64 -0.06 -20.58
CA LEU A 239 9.61 0.89 -20.02
C LEU A 239 10.23 1.75 -21.12
N ASP A 240 10.53 1.16 -22.27
CA ASP A 240 11.05 1.90 -23.43
C ASP A 240 10.00 2.88 -23.95
N VAL A 241 8.75 2.43 -24.13
CA VAL A 241 7.63 3.29 -24.53
C VAL A 241 7.37 4.39 -23.51
N LEU A 242 7.37 4.09 -22.21
CA LEU A 242 7.20 5.12 -21.16
C LEU A 242 8.29 6.19 -21.25
N ALA A 243 9.54 5.80 -21.49
CA ALA A 243 10.62 6.75 -21.66
C ALA A 243 10.43 7.63 -22.91
N GLU A 244 10.11 7.03 -24.06
CA GLU A 244 9.87 7.73 -25.31
C GLU A 244 8.74 8.76 -25.21
N VAL A 245 7.57 8.34 -24.71
CA VAL A 245 6.43 9.26 -24.58
C VAL A 245 6.69 10.34 -23.53
N SER A 246 7.44 10.03 -22.47
CA SER A 246 7.85 11.00 -21.47
C SER A 246 8.73 12.09 -22.05
N ASP A 247 9.72 11.71 -22.88
CA ASP A 247 10.61 12.64 -23.57
C ASP A 247 9.82 13.49 -24.59
N GLU A 248 8.94 12.85 -25.37
CA GLU A 248 8.13 13.51 -26.41
C GLU A 248 7.19 14.58 -25.84
N TYR A 249 6.53 14.29 -24.70
CA TYR A 249 5.57 15.22 -24.09
C TYR A 249 6.17 16.09 -22.98
N GLY A 250 7.45 15.93 -22.64
CA GLY A 250 8.12 16.67 -21.58
C GLY A 250 7.58 16.35 -20.19
N ILE A 251 7.05 15.15 -19.96
CA ILE A 251 6.46 14.69 -18.70
C ILE A 251 7.41 13.72 -18.02
N LYS A 252 7.71 13.93 -16.73
CA LYS A 252 8.53 12.96 -15.98
C LYS A 252 7.91 11.56 -16.03
N PRO A 253 8.70 10.48 -16.27
CA PRO A 253 8.17 9.11 -16.32
C PRO A 253 7.37 8.73 -15.06
N ALA A 254 7.83 9.15 -13.87
CA ALA A 254 7.12 8.92 -12.61
C ALA A 254 5.73 9.57 -12.61
N CYS A 255 5.63 10.81 -13.09
CA CYS A 255 4.35 11.52 -13.16
C CYS A 255 3.43 10.88 -14.19
N ALA A 256 3.94 10.49 -15.37
CA ALA A 256 3.17 9.81 -16.38
C ALA A 256 2.62 8.46 -15.89
N ALA A 257 3.45 7.65 -15.24
CA ALA A 257 3.06 6.35 -14.69
C ALA A 257 2.03 6.49 -13.54
N LEU A 258 2.15 7.50 -12.70
CA LEU A 258 1.17 7.79 -11.65
C LEU A 258 -0.14 8.32 -12.25
N ALA A 259 -0.08 9.32 -13.15
CA ALA A 259 -1.26 9.89 -13.80
C ALA A 259 -2.06 8.83 -14.57
N TRP A 260 -1.38 7.87 -15.19
CA TRP A 260 -2.01 6.74 -15.86
C TRP A 260 -2.94 5.94 -14.91
N LEU A 261 -2.60 5.77 -13.65
CA LEU A 261 -3.42 5.02 -12.68
C LEU A 261 -4.81 5.65 -12.52
N TRP A 262 -4.92 6.97 -12.45
CA TRP A 262 -6.21 7.65 -12.32
C TRP A 262 -7.05 7.67 -13.60
N THR A 263 -6.52 7.16 -14.72
CA THR A 263 -7.34 6.88 -15.91
C THR A 263 -8.11 5.56 -15.79
N ARG A 264 -7.87 4.77 -14.76
CA ARG A 264 -8.57 3.50 -14.50
C ARG A 264 -9.76 3.73 -13.56
N PRO A 265 -11.01 3.43 -14.02
CA PRO A 265 -12.22 3.80 -13.27
C PRO A 265 -12.28 3.27 -11.83
N ALA A 266 -11.74 2.06 -11.57
CA ALA A 266 -11.73 1.46 -10.25
C ALA A 266 -10.67 2.06 -9.30
N VAL A 267 -9.64 2.75 -9.82
CA VAL A 267 -8.55 3.29 -9.01
C VAL A 267 -8.98 4.56 -8.28
N THR A 268 -8.90 4.52 -6.97
CA THR A 268 -9.25 5.66 -6.11
C THR A 268 -8.01 6.38 -5.59
N THR A 269 -7.13 5.66 -4.89
CA THR A 269 -6.01 6.27 -4.15
C THR A 269 -4.75 5.43 -4.24
N PRO A 270 -3.84 5.72 -5.17
CA PRO A 270 -2.52 5.10 -5.17
C PRO A 270 -1.74 5.40 -3.89
N VAL A 271 -1.07 4.36 -3.35
CA VAL A 271 -0.22 4.43 -2.16
C VAL A 271 1.22 4.67 -2.59
N VAL A 272 1.65 5.91 -2.53
CA VAL A 272 2.98 6.34 -3.02
C VAL A 272 4.00 6.30 -1.88
N GLY A 273 5.06 5.53 -2.04
CA GLY A 273 6.21 5.56 -1.12
C GLY A 273 7.15 6.71 -1.45
N ALA A 274 7.55 7.48 -0.45
CA ALA A 274 8.50 8.58 -0.62
C ALA A 274 9.67 8.48 0.36
N THR A 275 10.90 8.68 -0.15
CA THR A 275 12.12 8.83 0.65
C THR A 275 12.80 10.18 0.40
N ARG A 276 12.20 11.03 -0.44
CA ARG A 276 12.60 12.39 -0.75
C ARG A 276 11.35 13.24 -1.00
N LEU A 277 11.46 14.54 -0.77
CA LEU A 277 10.34 15.49 -0.92
C LEU A 277 9.80 15.52 -2.36
N GLU A 278 10.69 15.49 -3.34
CA GLU A 278 10.34 15.45 -4.77
C GLU A 278 9.36 14.32 -5.12
N HIS A 279 9.42 13.18 -4.44
CA HIS A 279 8.50 12.07 -4.70
C HIS A 279 7.04 12.42 -4.32
N ILE A 280 6.87 13.25 -3.29
CA ILE A 280 5.55 13.72 -2.86
C ILE A 280 5.03 14.78 -3.81
N GLU A 281 5.89 15.73 -4.19
CA GLU A 281 5.56 16.80 -5.15
C GLU A 281 5.19 16.22 -6.51
N ASP A 282 5.95 15.25 -7.01
CA ASP A 282 5.66 14.53 -8.27
C ASP A 282 4.32 13.77 -8.17
N ALA A 283 4.00 13.14 -7.03
CA ALA A 283 2.75 12.42 -6.84
C ALA A 283 1.52 13.35 -6.83
N LEU A 284 1.64 14.49 -6.15
CA LEU A 284 0.57 15.49 -6.11
C LEU A 284 0.37 16.13 -7.49
N ALA A 285 1.45 16.47 -8.20
CA ALA A 285 1.37 16.99 -9.56
C ALA A 285 0.73 15.97 -10.53
N ALA A 286 1.10 14.69 -10.42
CA ALA A 286 0.54 13.62 -11.24
C ALA A 286 -0.97 13.42 -10.98
N ALA A 287 -1.43 13.63 -9.74
CA ALA A 287 -2.83 13.49 -9.38
C ALA A 287 -3.74 14.51 -10.09
N GLU A 288 -3.20 15.68 -10.45
CA GLU A 288 -3.91 16.74 -11.17
C GLU A 288 -3.66 16.72 -12.69
N MET A 289 -2.80 15.79 -13.16
CA MET A 289 -2.37 15.73 -14.54
C MET A 289 -3.36 14.93 -15.40
N SER A 290 -3.67 15.46 -16.58
CA SER A 290 -4.36 14.73 -17.66
C SER A 290 -3.35 14.34 -18.72
N LEU A 291 -3.27 13.04 -19.03
CA LEU A 291 -2.38 12.54 -20.08
C LEU A 291 -3.05 12.68 -21.46
N PRO A 292 -2.28 13.06 -22.51
CA PRO A 292 -2.80 13.07 -23.89
C PRO A 292 -3.28 11.68 -24.34
N ASP A 293 -4.37 11.61 -25.09
CA ASP A 293 -4.95 10.35 -25.59
C ASP A 293 -3.94 9.50 -26.40
N ALA A 294 -3.09 10.14 -27.18
CA ALA A 294 -2.06 9.45 -27.96
C ALA A 294 -1.02 8.78 -27.06
N MET A 295 -0.63 9.45 -25.97
CA MET A 295 0.26 8.88 -24.95
C MET A 295 -0.39 7.69 -24.24
N LEU A 296 -1.67 7.83 -23.84
CA LEU A 296 -2.43 6.75 -23.18
C LEU A 296 -2.56 5.52 -24.08
N ARG A 297 -2.84 5.70 -25.37
CA ARG A 297 -2.90 4.58 -26.33
C ARG A 297 -1.57 3.84 -26.40
N ARG A 298 -0.46 4.52 -26.61
CA ARG A 298 0.88 3.89 -26.68
C ARG A 298 1.23 3.13 -25.41
N LEU A 299 0.98 3.72 -24.22
CA LEU A 299 1.21 3.06 -22.94
C LEU A 299 0.32 1.81 -22.73
N ASN A 300 -0.91 1.85 -23.22
CA ASN A 300 -1.81 0.71 -23.10
C ASN A 300 -1.48 -0.42 -24.06
N GLU A 301 -1.06 -0.11 -25.29
CA GLU A 301 -0.69 -1.08 -26.34
C GLU A 301 0.62 -1.80 -26.02
N ALA A 302 1.54 -1.14 -25.32
CA ALA A 302 2.83 -1.71 -24.93
C ALA A 302 2.75 -2.75 -23.79
N TYR A 303 1.57 -2.94 -23.17
CA TYR A 303 1.43 -3.91 -22.09
C TYR A 303 1.25 -5.33 -22.62
N SER A 304 2.10 -6.24 -22.14
CA SER A 304 1.95 -7.69 -22.34
C SER A 304 1.50 -8.36 -21.05
N PRO A 305 0.41 -9.18 -21.09
CA PRO A 305 -0.08 -9.90 -19.91
C PRO A 305 0.98 -10.79 -19.27
N ARG A 306 0.95 -10.90 -17.95
CA ARG A 306 1.90 -11.64 -17.13
C ARG A 306 1.21 -12.74 -16.33
N PRO A 307 1.95 -13.74 -15.83
CA PRO A 307 1.45 -14.63 -14.81
C PRO A 307 1.03 -13.85 -13.55
N TYR A 308 0.03 -14.36 -12.85
CA TYR A 308 -0.35 -13.82 -11.55
C TYR A 308 0.83 -13.92 -10.59
N ILE A 309 1.14 -12.84 -9.88
CA ILE A 309 2.20 -12.81 -8.88
C ILE A 309 1.55 -13.00 -7.51
N GLU A 310 1.83 -14.13 -6.89
CA GLU A 310 1.55 -14.31 -5.48
C GLU A 310 2.70 -13.69 -4.68
N LEU A 311 2.36 -12.89 -3.65
CA LEU A 311 3.40 -12.43 -2.74
C LEU A 311 3.95 -13.67 -2.03
N PRO A 312 5.26 -13.91 -2.09
CA PRO A 312 5.82 -15.02 -1.36
C PRO A 312 5.58 -14.80 0.14
N GLU A 313 5.00 -15.79 0.82
CA GLU A 313 4.79 -15.79 2.27
C GLU A 313 6.10 -15.49 3.04
N THR A 314 7.23 -15.83 2.43
CA THR A 314 8.57 -15.67 2.95
C THR A 314 9.18 -14.27 2.74
N ALA A 315 8.68 -13.46 1.82
CA ALA A 315 9.29 -12.15 1.51
C ALA A 315 9.23 -11.14 2.67
N SER A 316 8.39 -11.38 3.67
CA SER A 316 8.29 -10.57 4.89
C SER A 316 8.90 -11.22 6.14
N ASN A 317 9.00 -12.55 6.21
CA ASN A 317 9.33 -13.27 7.45
C ASN A 317 10.76 -13.81 7.53
N GLN A 318 11.31 -14.44 6.49
CA GLN A 318 12.64 -15.05 6.61
C GLN A 318 13.74 -14.02 6.88
N THR A 319 13.70 -12.87 6.23
CA THR A 319 14.71 -11.81 6.45
C THR A 319 14.54 -11.13 7.82
N VAL A 320 13.35 -11.17 8.43
CA VAL A 320 13.10 -10.58 9.75
C VAL A 320 13.56 -11.52 10.87
N LEU A 321 13.31 -12.82 10.76
CA LEU A 321 13.68 -13.82 11.77
C LEU A 321 15.18 -14.09 11.78
N GLU A 322 15.83 -14.21 10.63
CA GLU A 322 17.28 -14.41 10.53
C GLU A 322 18.12 -13.23 11.05
N THR A 323 17.55 -12.00 11.00
CA THR A 323 18.23 -10.81 11.52
C THR A 323 18.12 -10.69 13.05
N ILE A 324 17.16 -11.36 13.66
CA ILE A 324 16.97 -11.38 15.13
C ILE A 324 17.86 -12.45 15.78
N ASP A 325 17.96 -13.63 15.17
CA ASP A 325 18.76 -14.77 15.73
C ASP A 325 20.28 -14.60 15.61
N SER A 326 20.77 -13.80 14.68
CA SER A 326 22.21 -13.61 14.47
C SER A 326 22.88 -12.55 15.37
N ARG A 327 22.13 -11.97 16.35
CA ARG A 327 22.61 -10.88 17.22
C ARG A 327 22.15 -10.97 18.69
N GLN A 328 22.04 -12.22 19.22
CA GLN A 328 22.10 -12.44 20.66
C GLN A 328 23.53 -12.70 21.13
#